data_9f44f35b96a57dc834d21b8ef84caee5
#
_entry.id   9f44f35b96a57dc834d21b8ef84caee5
#
_cell.length_a   1.000
_cell.length_b   1.000
_cell.length_c   1.000
_cell.angle_alpha   90.00
_cell.angle_beta   90.00
_cell.angle_gamma   90.00
#
_symmetry.space_group_name_H-M   'P 1'
#
loop_
_entity.id
_entity.type
_entity.pdbx_description
1 polymer ?
#
loop_
_entity_poly.entity_id
_entity_poly.type
_entity_poly.pdbx_seq_one_letter_code
_entity_poly.pdbx_strand_id
1 'polypeptide(L)'
;MAKKKVLLFGIDPKFIDIKLATSTGWDANRVKAVAQEENNKLTRLGYEPQVCFIDLGETAESVVSDRLSRENFDCIMIGAGVRLVPQHTILEKIINVVHQKAPPSSKICFNTNPGDSTEAVLRWVSN
;
A
#
# COMPACT_ATOMS: atom_id res chain seq x y z
N MET A 1 -10.50 -20.12 -11.58
CA MET A 1 -10.50 -19.66 -10.19
C MET A 1 -10.29 -18.17 -10.10
N ALA A 2 -10.92 -17.56 -9.11
CA ALA A 2 -10.76 -16.12 -8.92
C ALA A 2 -9.33 -15.79 -8.51
N LYS A 3 -8.79 -14.70 -9.06
CA LYS A 3 -7.46 -14.21 -8.70
C LYS A 3 -7.49 -13.62 -7.29
N LYS A 4 -6.37 -13.72 -6.59
CA LYS A 4 -6.22 -13.07 -5.28
C LYS A 4 -6.11 -11.56 -5.48
N LYS A 5 -6.95 -10.82 -4.77
CA LYS A 5 -6.98 -9.37 -4.85
C LYS A 5 -6.04 -8.75 -3.83
N VAL A 6 -5.22 -7.83 -4.29
CA VAL A 6 -4.20 -7.17 -3.46
C VAL A 6 -4.41 -5.66 -3.51
N LEU A 7 -4.49 -5.02 -2.35
CA LEU A 7 -4.55 -3.57 -2.27
C LEU A 7 -3.22 -3.05 -1.74
N LEU A 8 -2.61 -2.16 -2.51
CA LEU A 8 -1.30 -1.59 -2.19
C LEU A 8 -1.49 -0.12 -1.78
N PHE A 9 -1.38 0.16 -0.49
CA PHE A 9 -1.46 1.53 0.03
C PHE A 9 -0.08 2.17 0.08
N GLY A 10 0.00 3.41 -0.35
CA GLY A 10 1.21 4.19 -0.23
C GLY A 10 0.90 5.67 -0.13
N ILE A 11 1.85 6.44 0.38
CA ILE A 11 1.73 7.91 0.37
C ILE A 11 1.86 8.38 -1.08
N ASP A 12 0.96 9.27 -1.50
CA ASP A 12 1.02 9.85 -2.83
C ASP A 12 2.40 10.48 -3.04
N PRO A 13 3.10 10.11 -4.11
CA PRO A 13 4.46 10.63 -4.35
C PRO A 13 4.58 12.14 -4.35
N LYS A 14 3.50 12.88 -4.63
CA LYS A 14 3.54 14.36 -4.59
C LYS A 14 3.85 14.91 -3.20
N PHE A 15 3.69 14.10 -2.14
CA PHE A 15 4.01 14.51 -0.77
C PHE A 15 5.44 14.14 -0.35
N ILE A 16 6.23 13.57 -1.25
CA ILE A 16 7.63 13.24 -0.96
C ILE A 16 8.45 14.50 -1.19
N ASP A 17 8.92 15.12 -0.10
CA ASP A 17 9.74 16.32 -0.19
C ASP A 17 11.22 15.97 -0.42
N ILE A 18 12.04 16.99 -0.66
CA ILE A 18 13.47 16.82 -0.92
C ILE A 18 14.18 16.14 0.24
N LYS A 19 13.82 16.48 1.47
CA LYS A 19 14.43 15.92 2.66
C LYS A 19 14.19 14.41 2.76
N LEU A 20 12.95 13.99 2.54
CA LEU A 20 12.59 12.57 2.56
C LEU A 20 13.24 11.83 1.41
N ALA A 21 13.22 12.40 0.21
CA ALA A 21 13.85 11.80 -0.97
C ALA A 21 15.36 11.62 -0.75
N THR A 22 16.03 12.63 -0.19
CA THR A 22 17.48 12.58 0.07
C THR A 22 17.81 11.51 1.13
N SER A 23 17.03 11.45 2.21
CA SER A 23 17.32 10.52 3.29
C SER A 23 17.02 9.06 2.94
N THR A 24 16.06 8.81 2.06
CA THR A 24 15.65 7.46 1.69
C THR A 24 16.19 6.99 0.34
N GLY A 25 16.59 7.92 -0.52
CA GLY A 25 16.96 7.63 -1.91
C GLY A 25 15.74 7.43 -2.82
N TRP A 26 14.54 7.71 -2.32
CA TRP A 26 13.29 7.50 -3.06
C TRP A 26 12.61 8.83 -3.37
N ASP A 27 12.83 9.38 -4.57
CA ASP A 27 12.10 10.56 -5.03
C ASP A 27 10.75 10.17 -5.63
N ALA A 28 9.91 11.17 -5.92
CA ALA A 28 8.56 10.94 -6.42
C ALA A 28 8.52 10.13 -7.72
N ASN A 29 9.42 10.45 -8.67
CA ASN A 29 9.45 9.76 -9.95
C ASN A 29 9.84 8.29 -9.80
N ARG A 30 10.83 8.02 -8.95
CA ARG A 30 11.28 6.66 -8.69
C ARG A 30 10.19 5.84 -8.00
N VAL A 31 9.50 6.43 -7.04
CA VAL A 31 8.40 5.76 -6.35
C VAL A 31 7.30 5.38 -7.33
N LYS A 32 6.89 6.31 -8.20
CA LYS A 32 5.86 6.03 -9.20
C LYS A 32 6.26 4.91 -10.14
N ALA A 33 7.48 4.97 -10.67
CA ALA A 33 7.98 3.97 -11.61
C ALA A 33 8.05 2.59 -10.99
N VAL A 34 8.57 2.49 -9.77
CA VAL A 34 8.73 1.21 -9.09
C VAL A 34 7.37 0.66 -8.64
N ALA A 35 6.47 1.51 -8.16
CA ALA A 35 5.12 1.09 -7.80
C ALA A 35 4.40 0.48 -9.00
N GLN A 36 4.52 1.08 -10.16
CA GLN A 36 3.94 0.55 -11.39
C GLN A 36 4.58 -0.77 -11.78
N GLU A 37 5.88 -0.89 -11.66
CA GLU A 37 6.59 -2.12 -11.97
C GLU A 37 6.18 -3.27 -11.04
N GLU A 38 6.05 -3.01 -9.74
CA GLU A 38 5.60 -4.01 -8.77
C GLU A 38 4.16 -4.42 -9.03
N ASN A 39 3.30 -3.47 -9.41
CA ASN A 39 1.93 -3.76 -9.81
C ASN A 39 1.92 -4.71 -11.02
N ASN A 40 2.72 -4.41 -12.04
CA ASN A 40 2.83 -5.24 -13.24
C ASN A 40 3.34 -6.65 -12.90
N LYS A 41 4.30 -6.72 -11.99
CA LYS A 41 4.89 -7.98 -11.54
C LYS A 41 3.85 -8.87 -10.85
N LEU A 42 3.05 -8.29 -9.96
CA LEU A 42 1.97 -9.02 -9.30
C LEU A 42 0.93 -9.51 -10.33
N THR A 43 0.61 -8.68 -11.30
CA THR A 43 -0.32 -9.07 -12.37
C THR A 43 0.21 -10.27 -13.15
N ARG A 44 1.50 -10.27 -13.50
CA ARG A 44 2.11 -11.39 -14.21
C ARG A 44 2.14 -12.67 -13.37
N LEU A 45 2.19 -12.53 -12.06
CA LEU A 45 2.17 -13.68 -11.14
C LEU A 45 0.76 -14.19 -10.86
N GLY A 46 -0.26 -13.60 -11.47
CA GLY A 46 -1.64 -14.06 -11.36
C GLY A 46 -2.48 -13.39 -10.28
N TYR A 47 -1.96 -12.34 -9.65
CA TYR A 47 -2.73 -11.55 -8.69
C TYR A 47 -3.50 -10.44 -9.40
N GLU A 48 -4.45 -9.85 -8.68
CA GLU A 48 -5.21 -8.70 -9.16
C GLU A 48 -4.90 -7.51 -8.24
N PRO A 49 -3.82 -6.77 -8.54
CA PRO A 49 -3.39 -5.67 -7.67
C PRO A 49 -4.11 -4.36 -7.99
N GLN A 50 -4.32 -3.55 -6.96
CA GLN A 50 -4.80 -2.18 -7.09
C GLN A 50 -3.91 -1.30 -6.23
N VAL A 51 -3.48 -0.18 -6.78
CA VAL A 51 -2.70 0.82 -6.04
C VAL A 51 -3.64 1.89 -5.53
N CYS A 52 -3.48 2.28 -4.28
CA CYS A 52 -4.23 3.35 -3.66
C CYS A 52 -3.27 4.32 -2.96
N PHE A 53 -3.06 5.49 -3.56
CA PHE A 53 -2.25 6.52 -2.94
C PHE A 53 -3.11 7.35 -1.99
N ILE A 54 -2.55 7.69 -0.83
CA ILE A 54 -3.23 8.46 0.20
C ILE A 54 -2.45 9.73 0.52
N ASP A 55 -3.13 10.71 1.09
CA ASP A 55 -2.50 11.95 1.50
C ASP A 55 -1.88 11.84 2.91
N LEU A 56 -1.45 12.96 3.47
CA LEU A 56 -0.79 12.98 4.77
C LEU A 56 -1.75 13.01 5.97
N GLY A 57 -2.98 12.56 5.77
CA GLY A 57 -3.93 12.33 6.85
C GLY A 57 -5.26 13.08 6.74
N GLU A 58 -5.38 14.06 5.85
CA GLU A 58 -6.63 14.81 5.71
C GLU A 58 -7.78 13.95 5.21
N THR A 59 -7.56 13.17 4.16
CA THR A 59 -8.58 12.30 3.57
C THR A 59 -8.21 10.82 3.60
N ALA A 60 -7.01 10.48 4.06
CA ALA A 60 -6.48 9.12 4.02
C ALA A 60 -7.45 8.10 4.61
N GLU A 61 -7.98 8.39 5.79
CA GLU A 61 -8.89 7.48 6.49
C GLU A 61 -10.16 7.21 5.68
N SER A 62 -10.78 8.27 5.13
CA SER A 62 -12.00 8.12 4.35
C SER A 62 -11.74 7.42 3.01
N VAL A 63 -10.60 7.67 2.38
CA VAL A 63 -10.22 7.01 1.13
C VAL A 63 -10.03 5.51 1.36
N VAL A 64 -9.33 5.13 2.42
CA VAL A 64 -9.12 3.72 2.75
C VAL A 64 -10.43 3.03 3.10
N SER A 65 -11.26 3.69 3.91
CA SER A 65 -12.57 3.17 4.29
C SER A 65 -13.45 2.92 3.07
N ASP A 66 -13.47 3.87 2.14
CA ASP A 66 -14.25 3.75 0.90
C ASP A 66 -13.79 2.56 0.05
N ARG A 67 -12.48 2.40 -0.12
CA ARG A 67 -11.94 1.28 -0.89
C ARG A 67 -12.30 -0.06 -0.28
N LEU A 68 -12.18 -0.19 1.04
CA LEU A 68 -12.47 -1.44 1.73
C LEU A 68 -13.96 -1.73 1.83
N SER A 69 -14.81 -0.71 1.68
CA SER A 69 -16.25 -0.90 1.66
C SER A 69 -16.76 -1.37 0.31
N ARG A 70 -16.02 -1.12 -0.77
CA ARG A 70 -16.43 -1.47 -2.13
C ARG A 70 -16.15 -2.91 -2.50
N GLU A 71 -15.05 -3.47 -2.00
CA GLU A 71 -14.68 -4.85 -2.29
C GLU A 71 -13.76 -5.42 -1.22
N ASN A 72 -13.68 -6.74 -1.17
CA ASN A 72 -12.80 -7.44 -0.25
C ASN A 72 -11.47 -7.75 -0.91
N PHE A 73 -10.39 -7.60 -0.17
CA PHE A 73 -9.04 -7.92 -0.63
C PHE A 73 -8.47 -9.08 0.18
N ASP A 74 -7.72 -9.93 -0.49
CA ASP A 74 -7.06 -11.07 0.17
C ASP A 74 -5.80 -10.60 0.90
N CYS A 75 -5.18 -9.55 0.40
CA CYS A 75 -3.98 -8.98 0.99
C CYS A 75 -4.02 -7.46 0.92
N ILE A 76 -3.64 -6.83 2.03
CA ILE A 76 -3.55 -5.36 2.11
C ILE A 76 -2.11 -5.04 2.49
N MET A 77 -1.37 -4.44 1.57
CA MET A 77 0.03 -4.03 1.78
C MET A 77 0.06 -2.56 2.13
N ILE A 78 0.62 -2.24 3.29
CA ILE A 78 0.78 -0.87 3.75
C ILE A 78 2.21 -0.44 3.46
N GLY A 79 2.37 0.56 2.61
CA GLY A 79 3.67 1.00 2.13
C GLY A 79 4.54 1.63 3.20
N ALA A 80 5.86 1.54 3.01
CA ALA A 80 6.84 2.10 3.95
C ALA A 80 6.64 3.59 4.20
N GLY A 81 6.21 4.35 3.18
CA GLY A 81 5.95 5.78 3.33
C GLY A 81 4.94 6.09 4.43
N VAL A 82 3.95 5.23 4.63
CA VAL A 82 2.95 5.41 5.69
C VAL A 82 3.59 5.39 7.08
N ARG A 83 4.70 4.65 7.24
CA ARG A 83 5.44 4.55 8.51
C ARG A 83 6.55 5.59 8.65
N LEU A 84 7.06 6.10 7.50
CA LEU A 84 8.24 6.98 7.47
C LEU A 84 7.91 8.46 7.54
N VAL A 85 6.67 8.85 7.21
CA VAL A 85 6.29 10.27 7.29
C VAL A 85 6.16 10.71 8.75
N PRO A 86 6.41 12.01 9.04
CA PRO A 86 6.27 12.51 10.41
C PRO A 86 4.87 12.36 11.00
N GLN A 87 3.85 12.29 10.15
CA GLN A 87 2.46 12.14 10.57
C GLN A 87 2.19 10.68 10.97
N HIS A 88 2.82 10.22 12.03
CA HIS A 88 2.77 8.82 12.45
C HIS A 88 1.37 8.31 12.83
N THR A 89 0.42 9.20 13.13
CA THR A 89 -0.96 8.79 13.40
C THR A 89 -1.69 8.27 12.16
N ILE A 90 -1.15 8.51 10.96
CA ILE A 90 -1.73 7.97 9.72
C ILE A 90 -1.72 6.44 9.76
N LEU A 91 -0.60 5.85 10.15
CA LEU A 91 -0.50 4.39 10.24
C LEU A 91 -1.54 3.82 11.19
N GLU A 92 -1.68 4.44 12.35
CA GLU A 92 -2.67 4.04 13.35
C GLU A 92 -4.08 4.08 12.79
N LYS A 93 -4.44 5.15 12.08
CA LYS A 93 -5.76 5.30 11.45
C LYS A 93 -5.99 4.24 10.38
N ILE A 94 -4.99 4.00 9.52
CA ILE A 94 -5.10 3.00 8.46
C ILE A 94 -5.29 1.60 9.04
N ILE A 95 -4.51 1.24 10.04
CA ILE A 95 -4.62 -0.07 10.68
C ILE A 95 -6.00 -0.26 11.29
N ASN A 96 -6.53 0.77 11.95
CA ASN A 96 -7.85 0.66 12.57
C ASN A 96 -8.98 0.57 11.54
N VAL A 97 -8.88 1.28 10.43
CA VAL A 97 -9.86 1.17 9.34
C VAL A 97 -9.80 -0.25 8.75
N VAL A 98 -8.62 -0.78 8.50
CA VAL A 98 -8.45 -2.14 7.98
C VAL A 98 -9.04 -3.16 8.94
N HIS A 99 -8.73 -3.01 10.22
CA HIS A 99 -9.25 -3.91 11.26
C HIS A 99 -10.79 -3.91 11.30
N GLN A 100 -11.41 -2.76 11.10
CA GLN A 100 -12.86 -2.61 11.16
C GLN A 100 -13.55 -3.05 9.86
N LYS A 101 -12.98 -2.75 8.71
CA LYS A 101 -13.64 -2.90 7.40
C LYS A 101 -13.25 -4.15 6.63
N ALA A 102 -12.02 -4.62 6.76
CA ALA A 102 -11.56 -5.79 6.03
C ALA A 102 -12.06 -7.07 6.69
N PRO A 103 -12.36 -8.13 5.90
CA PRO A 103 -12.72 -9.40 6.49
C PRO A 103 -11.54 -9.99 7.28
N PRO A 104 -11.80 -10.79 8.32
CA PRO A 104 -10.72 -11.37 9.13
C PRO A 104 -9.72 -12.23 8.35
N SER A 105 -10.14 -12.74 7.19
CA SER A 105 -9.27 -13.54 6.33
C SER A 105 -8.24 -12.72 5.56
N SER A 106 -8.43 -11.40 5.47
CA SER A 106 -7.46 -10.53 4.79
C SER A 106 -6.14 -10.50 5.55
N LYS A 107 -5.04 -10.63 4.81
CA LYS A 107 -3.71 -10.52 5.40
C LYS A 107 -3.21 -9.08 5.27
N ILE A 108 -2.51 -8.60 6.28
CA ILE A 108 -1.85 -7.30 6.26
C ILE A 108 -0.36 -7.55 6.14
N CYS A 109 0.30 -6.82 5.24
CA CYS A 109 1.75 -6.93 5.10
C CYS A 109 2.37 -5.55 4.91
N PHE A 110 3.67 -5.49 5.09
CA PHE A 110 4.44 -4.25 4.97
C PHE A 110 5.61 -4.47 4.03
N ASN A 111 5.84 -3.54 3.12
CA ASN A 111 7.10 -3.52 2.39
C ASN A 111 8.14 -2.74 3.21
N THR A 112 9.40 -2.83 2.86
CA THR A 112 10.47 -2.02 3.46
C THR A 112 10.79 -0.80 2.60
N ASN A 113 10.49 -0.90 1.30
CA ASN A 113 10.59 0.18 0.33
C ASN A 113 9.66 -0.19 -0.85
N PRO A 114 9.44 0.73 -1.81
CA PRO A 114 8.54 0.41 -2.93
C PRO A 114 8.96 -0.80 -3.77
N GLY A 115 10.23 -1.15 -3.78
CA GLY A 115 10.78 -2.22 -4.62
C GLY A 115 10.57 -3.63 -4.10
N ASP A 116 10.08 -3.82 -2.87
CA ASP A 116 9.84 -5.15 -2.33
C ASP A 116 8.38 -5.42 -1.99
N SER A 117 7.47 -4.67 -2.65
CA SER A 117 6.02 -4.85 -2.45
C SER A 117 5.54 -6.26 -2.81
N THR A 118 6.00 -6.80 -3.94
CA THR A 118 5.64 -8.16 -4.36
C THR A 118 6.10 -9.19 -3.34
N GLU A 119 7.32 -9.07 -2.83
CA GLU A 119 7.84 -9.98 -1.81
C GLU A 119 7.00 -9.94 -0.54
N ALA A 120 6.54 -8.74 -0.15
CA ALA A 120 5.69 -8.59 1.02
C ALA A 120 4.38 -9.37 0.86
N VAL A 121 3.76 -9.27 -0.31
CA VAL A 121 2.52 -10.00 -0.61
C VAL A 121 2.76 -11.50 -0.61
N LEU A 122 3.84 -11.96 -1.25
CA LEU A 122 4.15 -13.39 -1.37
C LEU A 122 4.41 -14.06 -0.03
N ARG A 123 4.82 -13.30 0.99
CA ARG A 123 5.02 -13.87 2.33
C ARG A 123 3.72 -14.37 2.95
N TRP A 124 2.59 -13.77 2.58
CA TRP A 124 1.32 -13.99 3.26
C TRP A 124 0.23 -14.62 2.41
N VAL A 125 0.26 -14.39 1.10
CA VAL A 125 -0.82 -14.84 0.20
C VAL A 125 -0.23 -15.56 -1.00
N SER A 126 -0.49 -16.86 -1.08
CA SER A 126 -0.13 -17.67 -2.24
C SER A 126 -1.21 -17.52 -3.31
N ASN A 127 -0.78 -17.50 -4.53
CA ASN A 127 -1.72 -17.45 -5.65
C ASN A 127 -2.07 -18.86 -6.15
#